data_32a0fde9a4d5d46c2a00b66c98ccf76c
#
_entry.id   32a0fde9a4d5d46c2a00b66c98ccf76c
#
_cell.length_a   1.000
_cell.length_b   1.000
_cell.length_c   1.000
_cell.angle_alpha   90.00
_cell.angle_beta   90.00
_cell.angle_gamma   90.00
#
_symmetry.space_group_name_H-M   'P 1'
#
loop_
_entity.id
_entity.type
_entity.pdbx_description
1 polymer ?
#
loop_
_entity_poly.entity_id
_entity_poly.type
_entity_poly.pdbx_seq_one_letter_code
_entity_poly.pdbx_strand_id
1 'polypeptide(L)'
;MTKTNAGRFFEDYAVGDVITHAVPRTVSGGERALYHALYPARGALYSSDEFARSCGLPASPMDDLISFHSVFGKTVPDVSLNAVANLGYAEGRWETPLWPGDTITATSEVIGVKQNSNGKSGVVWVRTTGRNQHGDVLMSYVRWVMVRKRGQGPAPQTVIPDLNSAVAADDLVVPRGLNFSTYDFALAGEPHRLFDYAVGEVIDHVDGITVEEAEHMLATRLWQNTAKVHFDATNRPDGK
;
A
#
# COMPACT_ATOMS: atom_id res chain seq x y z
N MET A 1 -16.86 8.40 28.10
CA MET A 1 -15.92 7.82 27.12
C MET A 1 -16.71 7.52 25.86
N THR A 2 -16.24 7.99 24.72
CA THR A 2 -16.82 7.63 23.42
C THR A 2 -16.42 6.19 23.07
N LYS A 3 -17.33 5.41 22.47
CA LYS A 3 -17.05 4.05 22.00
C LYS A 3 -16.52 4.02 20.55
N THR A 4 -16.00 5.15 20.07
CA THR A 4 -15.47 5.31 18.73
C THR A 4 -13.95 5.24 18.76
N ASN A 5 -13.34 4.70 17.68
CA ASN A 5 -11.88 4.74 17.51
C ASN A 5 -11.46 6.19 17.19
N ALA A 6 -10.77 6.82 18.13
CA ALA A 6 -10.23 8.17 17.95
C ALA A 6 -8.90 8.20 17.18
N GLY A 7 -8.37 7.03 16.83
CA GLY A 7 -7.02 6.89 16.30
C GLY A 7 -5.93 7.12 17.35
N ARG A 8 -4.70 6.79 17.01
CA ARG A 8 -3.53 7.07 17.83
C ARG A 8 -2.99 8.46 17.55
N PHE A 9 -2.47 9.11 18.60
CA PHE A 9 -1.67 10.32 18.54
C PHE A 9 -0.20 9.96 18.74
N PHE A 10 0.70 10.89 18.51
CA PHE A 10 2.14 10.63 18.57
C PHE A 10 2.59 10.01 19.91
N GLU A 11 1.97 10.40 21.01
CA GLU A 11 2.25 9.90 22.37
C GLU A 11 1.85 8.43 22.59
N ASP A 12 1.05 7.87 21.69
CA ASP A 12 0.54 6.49 21.80
C ASP A 12 1.45 5.44 21.12
N TYR A 13 2.63 5.87 20.64
CA TYR A 13 3.58 4.98 19.99
C TYR A 13 4.86 4.81 20.78
N ALA A 14 5.28 3.58 20.99
CA ALA A 14 6.59 3.22 21.49
C ALA A 14 7.30 2.27 20.51
N VAL A 15 8.62 2.41 20.38
CA VAL A 15 9.41 1.49 19.54
C VAL A 15 9.29 0.07 20.09
N GLY A 16 9.01 -0.87 19.22
CA GLY A 16 8.74 -2.28 19.54
C GLY A 16 7.24 -2.61 19.73
N ASP A 17 6.36 -1.62 19.76
CA ASP A 17 4.91 -1.89 19.77
C ASP A 17 4.49 -2.63 18.50
N VAL A 18 3.70 -3.70 18.66
CA VAL A 18 3.07 -4.43 17.57
C VAL A 18 1.57 -4.15 17.56
N ILE A 19 1.10 -3.60 16.45
CA ILE A 19 -0.30 -3.22 16.23
C ILE A 19 -0.93 -4.25 15.30
N THR A 20 -1.93 -5.00 15.79
CA THR A 20 -2.77 -5.85 14.94
C THR A 20 -3.94 -5.02 14.42
N HIS A 21 -4.05 -4.93 13.10
CA HIS A 21 -5.09 -4.13 12.45
C HIS A 21 -6.41 -4.88 12.36
N ALA A 22 -7.45 -4.24 12.86
CA ALA A 22 -8.79 -4.82 12.85
C ALA A 22 -9.38 -4.86 11.44
N VAL A 23 -10.39 -5.73 11.34
CA VAL A 23 -11.23 -6.13 10.22
C VAL A 23 -10.44 -6.87 9.14
N PRO A 24 -10.37 -8.21 9.22
CA PRO A 24 -9.88 -9.02 8.10
C PRO A 24 -10.77 -8.78 6.87
N ARG A 25 -10.21 -8.93 5.68
CA ARG A 25 -10.94 -8.71 4.44
C ARG A 25 -10.67 -9.81 3.44
N THR A 26 -11.72 -10.45 2.96
CA THR A 26 -11.66 -11.31 1.78
C THR A 26 -11.76 -10.47 0.53
N VAL A 27 -10.82 -10.62 -0.40
CA VAL A 27 -10.84 -9.96 -1.72
C VAL A 27 -11.55 -10.84 -2.74
N SER A 28 -12.18 -10.21 -3.71
CA SER A 28 -12.97 -10.89 -4.74
C SER A 28 -12.66 -10.36 -6.14
N GLY A 29 -13.21 -10.97 -7.15
CA GLY A 29 -13.16 -10.43 -8.51
C GLY A 29 -13.78 -9.04 -8.66
N GLY A 30 -14.66 -8.64 -7.71
CA GLY A 30 -15.26 -7.31 -7.68
C GLY A 30 -14.24 -6.20 -7.45
N GLU A 31 -13.30 -6.39 -6.49
CA GLU A 31 -12.22 -5.43 -6.26
C GLU A 31 -11.32 -5.30 -7.49
N ARG A 32 -11.01 -6.41 -8.16
CA ARG A 32 -10.22 -6.39 -9.39
C ARG A 32 -10.93 -5.62 -10.50
N ALA A 33 -12.22 -5.86 -10.73
CA ALA A 33 -13.00 -5.16 -11.75
C ALA A 33 -13.06 -3.65 -11.48
N LEU A 34 -13.31 -3.25 -10.22
CA LEU A 34 -13.32 -1.84 -9.84
C LEU A 34 -11.93 -1.20 -9.96
N TYR A 35 -10.87 -1.91 -9.58
CA TYR A 35 -9.50 -1.43 -9.73
C TYR A 35 -9.16 -1.16 -11.20
N HIS A 36 -9.45 -2.11 -12.10
CA HIS A 36 -9.19 -1.93 -13.53
C HIS A 36 -9.99 -0.77 -14.14
N ALA A 37 -11.20 -0.51 -13.64
CA ALA A 37 -12.01 0.62 -14.09
C ALA A 37 -11.50 1.96 -13.57
N LEU A 38 -11.09 2.02 -12.28
CA LEU A 38 -10.65 3.26 -11.64
C LEU A 38 -9.24 3.68 -12.04
N TYR A 39 -8.35 2.73 -12.33
CA TYR A 39 -6.93 2.99 -12.56
C TYR A 39 -6.46 2.62 -13.97
N PRO A 40 -7.31 2.46 -14.94
CA PRO A 40 -7.18 1.83 -16.27
C PRO A 40 -6.02 0.81 -16.40
N ALA A 41 -5.91 -0.08 -15.41
CA ALA A 41 -4.84 -1.07 -15.37
C ALA A 41 -5.05 -2.14 -16.45
N ARG A 42 -4.00 -2.41 -17.24
CA ARG A 42 -4.06 -3.30 -18.42
C ARG A 42 -3.00 -4.40 -18.42
N GLY A 43 -2.33 -4.65 -17.31
CA GLY A 43 -1.31 -5.71 -17.21
C GLY A 43 -1.89 -7.09 -17.57
N ALA A 44 -1.33 -7.76 -18.58
CA ALA A 44 -1.89 -8.99 -19.13
C ALA A 44 -1.98 -10.13 -18.09
N LEU A 45 -0.98 -10.27 -17.22
CA LEU A 45 -0.98 -11.26 -16.12
C LEU A 45 -2.13 -11.07 -15.14
N TYR A 46 -2.59 -9.82 -14.94
CA TYR A 46 -3.63 -9.47 -13.97
C TYR A 46 -5.03 -9.39 -14.60
N SER A 47 -5.09 -9.34 -15.94
CA SER A 47 -6.34 -9.14 -16.68
C SER A 47 -6.89 -10.41 -17.31
N SER A 48 -6.03 -11.42 -17.59
CA SER A 48 -6.40 -12.62 -18.32
C SER A 48 -5.91 -13.89 -17.62
N ASP A 49 -6.87 -14.70 -17.17
CA ASP A 49 -6.56 -16.01 -16.59
C ASP A 49 -5.87 -16.93 -17.60
N GLU A 50 -6.22 -16.86 -18.88
CA GLU A 50 -5.59 -17.66 -19.92
C GLU A 50 -4.15 -17.24 -20.15
N PHE A 51 -3.90 -15.93 -20.19
CA PHE A 51 -2.54 -15.39 -20.29
C PHE A 51 -1.68 -15.79 -19.08
N ALA A 52 -2.24 -15.66 -17.88
CA ALA A 52 -1.55 -16.05 -16.65
C ALA A 52 -1.21 -17.56 -16.63
N ARG A 53 -2.14 -18.42 -17.10
CA ARG A 53 -1.88 -19.86 -17.23
C ARG A 53 -0.81 -20.17 -18.26
N SER A 54 -0.75 -19.47 -19.39
CA SER A 54 0.31 -19.64 -20.37
C SER A 54 1.68 -19.27 -19.82
N CYS A 55 1.72 -18.42 -18.78
CA CYS A 55 2.94 -18.07 -18.05
C CYS A 55 3.19 -18.93 -16.81
N GLY A 56 2.44 -20.03 -16.62
CA GLY A 56 2.67 -21.02 -15.55
C GLY A 56 1.98 -20.72 -14.22
N LEU A 57 1.15 -19.68 -14.15
CA LEU A 57 0.31 -19.41 -12.98
C LEU A 57 -1.04 -20.16 -13.06
N PRO A 58 -1.70 -20.47 -11.93
CA PRO A 58 -2.99 -21.16 -11.95
C PRO A 58 -4.13 -20.30 -12.51
N ALA A 59 -4.07 -18.99 -12.37
CA ALA A 59 -5.01 -17.98 -12.84
C ALA A 59 -4.37 -16.60 -12.76
N SER A 60 -5.09 -15.54 -13.09
CA SER A 60 -4.66 -14.17 -12.85
C SER A 60 -4.61 -13.86 -11.35
N PRO A 61 -3.48 -13.49 -10.77
CA PRO A 61 -3.44 -12.94 -9.41
C PRO A 61 -4.14 -11.58 -9.36
N MET A 62 -4.38 -11.08 -8.17
CA MET A 62 -4.70 -9.66 -7.98
C MET A 62 -3.46 -8.83 -8.32
N ASP A 63 -3.68 -7.64 -8.90
CA ASP A 63 -2.59 -6.68 -9.12
C ASP A 63 -1.86 -6.37 -7.81
N ASP A 64 -0.56 -6.22 -7.86
CA ASP A 64 0.28 -5.97 -6.68
C ASP A 64 -0.14 -4.71 -5.91
N LEU A 65 -0.66 -3.69 -6.61
CA LEU A 65 -1.18 -2.49 -5.97
C LEU A 65 -2.52 -2.73 -5.26
N ILE A 66 -3.33 -3.72 -5.69
CA ILE A 66 -4.51 -4.16 -4.92
C ILE A 66 -4.06 -4.73 -3.58
N SER A 67 -3.00 -5.56 -3.56
CA SER A 67 -2.40 -6.07 -2.33
C SER A 67 -1.93 -4.94 -1.43
N PHE A 68 -1.17 -3.99 -1.98
CA PHE A 68 -0.67 -2.83 -1.25
C PHE A 68 -1.80 -2.00 -0.64
N HIS A 69 -2.76 -1.57 -1.45
CA HIS A 69 -3.86 -0.72 -0.99
C HIS A 69 -4.74 -1.41 0.04
N SER A 70 -4.96 -2.73 -0.11
CA SER A 70 -5.75 -3.51 0.85
C SER A 70 -5.06 -3.63 2.20
N VAL A 71 -3.75 -3.86 2.23
CA VAL A 71 -2.94 -3.88 3.45
C VAL A 71 -2.82 -2.47 4.04
N PHE A 72 -2.53 -1.48 3.22
CA PHE A 72 -2.40 -0.08 3.63
C PHE A 72 -3.69 0.45 4.28
N GLY A 73 -4.85 0.24 3.65
CA GLY A 73 -6.13 0.73 4.15
C GLY A 73 -6.42 0.25 5.57
N LYS A 74 -6.05 -1.00 5.91
CA LYS A 74 -6.20 -1.56 7.25
C LYS A 74 -5.40 -0.80 8.32
N THR A 75 -4.26 -0.22 7.94
CA THR A 75 -3.39 0.49 8.87
C THR A 75 -3.89 1.89 9.23
N VAL A 76 -4.76 2.48 8.40
CA VAL A 76 -5.18 3.88 8.56
C VAL A 76 -5.87 4.15 9.89
N PRO A 77 -6.83 3.34 10.36
CA PRO A 77 -7.51 3.60 11.65
C PRO A 77 -6.55 3.66 12.83
N ASP A 78 -5.45 2.89 12.77
CA ASP A 78 -4.52 2.70 13.89
C ASP A 78 -3.24 3.51 13.77
N VAL A 79 -2.73 3.72 12.54
CA VAL A 79 -1.43 4.35 12.31
C VAL A 79 -1.56 5.78 11.82
N SER A 80 -2.56 6.11 11.01
CA SER A 80 -2.57 7.40 10.33
C SER A 80 -3.90 8.16 10.37
N LEU A 81 -4.85 7.76 11.23
CA LEU A 81 -6.12 8.51 11.35
C LEU A 81 -5.89 9.97 11.79
N ASN A 82 -4.90 10.21 12.67
CA ASN A 82 -4.48 11.53 13.13
C ASN A 82 -3.20 12.03 12.45
N ALA A 83 -2.84 11.45 11.29
CA ALA A 83 -1.69 11.91 10.54
C ALA A 83 -1.95 13.28 9.89
N VAL A 84 -0.90 14.08 9.84
CA VAL A 84 -0.85 15.34 9.10
C VAL A 84 -0.43 15.08 7.66
N ALA A 85 0.53 14.15 7.49
CA ALA A 85 1.08 13.78 6.18
C ALA A 85 1.66 12.37 6.21
N ASN A 86 1.56 11.68 5.08
CA ASN A 86 2.34 10.52 4.76
C ASN A 86 3.66 11.00 4.12
N LEU A 87 4.80 10.60 4.69
CA LEU A 87 6.10 11.19 4.34
C LEU A 87 6.92 10.31 3.41
N GLY A 88 6.69 9.00 3.42
CA GLY A 88 7.40 8.11 2.52
C GLY A 88 7.26 6.63 2.85
N TYR A 89 7.89 5.85 1.98
CA TYR A 89 7.94 4.39 2.02
C TYR A 89 9.34 3.89 1.71
N ALA A 90 9.70 2.75 2.28
CA ALA A 90 10.94 2.04 1.99
C ALA A 90 10.73 0.52 2.09
N GLU A 91 11.67 -0.24 1.55
CA GLU A 91 11.78 -1.69 1.71
C GLU A 91 10.47 -2.45 1.36
N GLY A 92 9.75 -1.95 0.34
CA GLY A 92 8.54 -2.61 -0.15
C GLY A 92 8.88 -3.92 -0.85
N ARG A 93 8.23 -5.02 -0.44
CA ARG A 93 8.40 -6.36 -1.02
C ARG A 93 7.05 -7.02 -1.17
N TRP A 94 6.80 -7.65 -2.32
CA TRP A 94 5.70 -8.56 -2.58
C TRP A 94 6.27 -9.98 -2.58
N GLU A 95 5.74 -10.86 -1.77
CA GLU A 95 6.32 -12.19 -1.54
C GLU A 95 5.43 -13.31 -2.07
N THR A 96 4.13 -13.24 -1.81
CA THR A 96 3.16 -14.22 -2.30
C THR A 96 2.06 -13.52 -3.07
N PRO A 97 1.69 -13.98 -4.27
CA PRO A 97 0.56 -13.42 -5.00
C PRO A 97 -0.73 -13.49 -4.18
N LEU A 98 -1.51 -12.43 -4.26
CA LEU A 98 -2.85 -12.37 -3.69
C LEU A 98 -3.85 -12.94 -4.70
N TRP A 99 -4.69 -13.87 -4.27
CA TRP A 99 -5.70 -14.49 -5.12
C TRP A 99 -7.11 -14.03 -4.77
N PRO A 100 -8.03 -13.98 -5.75
CA PRO A 100 -9.46 -13.84 -5.44
C PRO A 100 -9.90 -14.97 -4.49
N GLY A 101 -10.54 -14.59 -3.37
CA GLY A 101 -10.91 -15.52 -2.30
C GLY A 101 -9.98 -15.48 -1.07
N ASP A 102 -8.79 -14.90 -1.19
CA ASP A 102 -7.90 -14.73 -0.06
C ASP A 102 -8.42 -13.71 0.95
N THR A 103 -8.18 -14.00 2.22
CA THR A 103 -8.52 -13.12 3.34
C THR A 103 -7.26 -12.48 3.92
N ILE A 104 -7.19 -11.16 3.82
CA ILE A 104 -6.05 -10.36 4.24
C ILE A 104 -6.17 -9.96 5.70
N THR A 105 -5.09 -10.16 6.45
CA THR A 105 -4.82 -9.56 7.77
C THR A 105 -3.54 -8.72 7.70
N ALA A 106 -3.36 -7.80 8.64
CA ALA A 106 -2.15 -6.98 8.69
C ALA A 106 -1.72 -6.68 10.13
N THR A 107 -0.40 -6.56 10.32
CA THR A 107 0.23 -6.09 11.55
C THR A 107 1.26 -5.02 11.22
N SER A 108 1.46 -4.07 12.14
CA SER A 108 2.53 -3.08 12.04
C SER A 108 3.36 -3.07 13.31
N GLU A 109 4.67 -3.08 13.15
CA GLU A 109 5.64 -2.88 14.24
C GLU A 109 6.14 -1.44 14.18
N VAL A 110 6.17 -0.75 15.33
CA VAL A 110 6.75 0.59 15.44
C VAL A 110 8.27 0.45 15.53
N ILE A 111 8.98 0.90 14.50
CA ILE A 111 10.45 0.77 14.40
C ILE A 111 11.18 2.09 14.62
N GLY A 112 10.46 3.20 14.77
CA GLY A 112 11.06 4.50 15.03
C GLY A 112 10.06 5.56 15.41
N VAL A 113 10.52 6.53 16.22
CA VAL A 113 9.76 7.70 16.63
C VAL A 113 10.67 8.92 16.76
N LYS A 114 10.20 10.09 16.31
CA LYS A 114 10.92 11.35 16.44
C LYS A 114 9.95 12.51 16.60
N GLN A 115 10.02 13.23 17.71
CA GLN A 115 9.23 14.46 17.89
C GLN A 115 9.77 15.58 16.97
N ASN A 116 8.87 16.31 16.32
CA ASN A 116 9.23 17.48 15.52
C ASN A 116 9.57 18.66 16.44
N SER A 117 10.44 19.57 15.95
CA SER A 117 10.92 20.73 16.71
C SER A 117 9.80 21.68 17.16
N ASN A 118 8.67 21.73 16.44
CA ASN A 118 7.52 22.56 16.79
C ASN A 118 6.72 22.01 18.00
N GLY A 119 7.02 20.80 18.49
CA GLY A 119 6.34 20.16 19.61
C GLY A 119 4.87 19.80 19.39
N LYS A 120 4.31 20.00 18.18
CA LYS A 120 2.89 19.75 17.84
C LYS A 120 2.64 18.44 17.13
N SER A 121 3.69 17.78 16.66
CA SER A 121 3.64 16.52 15.93
C SER A 121 4.94 15.74 16.10
N GLY A 122 4.95 14.51 15.62
CA GLY A 122 6.16 13.70 15.49
C GLY A 122 6.05 12.75 14.30
N VAL A 123 7.17 12.17 13.94
CA VAL A 123 7.27 11.16 12.88
C VAL A 123 7.30 9.78 13.52
N VAL A 124 6.49 8.89 12.98
CA VAL A 124 6.42 7.48 13.40
C VAL A 124 6.75 6.62 12.19
N TRP A 125 7.71 5.70 12.35
CA TRP A 125 8.05 4.69 11.34
C TRP A 125 7.45 3.36 11.76
N VAL A 126 6.73 2.73 10.86
CA VAL A 126 6.15 1.41 11.08
C VAL A 126 6.55 0.46 9.95
N ARG A 127 6.87 -0.78 10.32
CA ARG A 127 7.00 -1.90 9.38
C ARG A 127 5.70 -2.66 9.37
N THR A 128 5.02 -2.64 8.24
CA THR A 128 3.72 -3.31 8.05
C THR A 128 3.92 -4.60 7.28
N THR A 129 3.27 -5.67 7.74
CA THR A 129 3.23 -6.96 7.06
C THR A 129 1.78 -7.38 6.84
N GLY A 130 1.43 -7.64 5.58
CA GLY A 130 0.15 -8.23 5.18
C GLY A 130 0.28 -9.74 5.01
N ARG A 131 -0.73 -10.50 5.47
CA ARG A 131 -0.76 -11.97 5.37
C ARG A 131 -2.10 -12.45 4.86
N ASN A 132 -2.09 -13.62 4.19
CA ASN A 132 -3.32 -14.32 3.84
C ASN A 132 -3.82 -15.20 5.01
N GLN A 133 -4.91 -15.94 4.80
CA GLN A 133 -5.53 -16.84 5.79
C GLN A 133 -4.66 -18.06 6.14
N HIS A 134 -3.64 -18.36 5.34
CA HIS A 134 -2.70 -19.46 5.58
C HIS A 134 -1.45 -19.00 6.36
N GLY A 135 -1.33 -17.69 6.61
CA GLY A 135 -0.19 -17.07 7.28
C GLY A 135 0.95 -16.70 6.32
N ASP A 136 0.80 -16.94 5.02
CA ASP A 136 1.79 -16.55 4.03
C ASP A 136 1.91 -15.02 3.96
N VAL A 137 3.12 -14.51 3.87
CA VAL A 137 3.36 -13.08 3.69
C VAL A 137 2.99 -12.71 2.27
N LEU A 138 2.01 -11.83 2.12
CA LEU A 138 1.62 -11.24 0.84
C LEU A 138 2.60 -10.14 0.46
N MET A 139 2.85 -9.24 1.41
CA MET A 139 3.77 -8.13 1.24
C MET A 139 4.22 -7.55 2.57
N SER A 140 5.32 -6.82 2.55
CA SER A 140 5.80 -6.00 3.66
C SER A 140 6.36 -4.67 3.14
N TYR A 141 6.30 -3.63 3.98
CA TYR A 141 6.90 -2.32 3.69
C TYR A 141 7.15 -1.53 4.96
N VAL A 142 8.07 -0.59 4.92
CA VAL A 142 8.22 0.46 5.92
C VAL A 142 7.53 1.71 5.43
N ARG A 143 6.80 2.37 6.33
CA ARG A 143 6.15 3.67 6.08
C ARG A 143 6.46 4.60 7.24
N TRP A 144 6.60 5.90 6.96
CA TRP A 144 6.66 6.90 8.02
C TRP A 144 5.65 8.01 7.78
N VAL A 145 5.03 8.40 8.88
CA VAL A 145 3.92 9.36 8.90
C VAL A 145 4.17 10.43 9.94
N MET A 146 3.74 11.65 9.64
CA MET A 146 3.71 12.74 10.61
C MET A 146 2.38 12.68 11.36
N VAL A 147 2.42 12.40 12.66
CA VAL A 147 1.24 12.26 13.52
C VAL A 147 1.14 13.42 14.48
N ARG A 148 -0.08 13.92 14.68
CA ARG A 148 -0.37 15.00 15.64
C ARG A 148 -0.13 14.54 17.08
N LYS A 149 0.24 15.48 17.94
CA LYS A 149 0.23 15.30 19.41
C LYS A 149 -1.10 15.75 20.01
N ARG A 150 -1.49 15.11 21.12
CA ARG A 150 -2.61 15.56 21.96
C ARG A 150 -2.24 16.77 22.80
N GLY A 151 -0.99 16.83 23.27
CA GLY A 151 -0.57 17.83 24.23
C GLY A 151 0.93 18.05 24.32
N GLN A 152 1.33 18.79 25.36
CA GLN A 152 2.72 19.19 25.61
C GLN A 152 3.47 18.17 26.51
N GLY A 153 3.26 16.88 26.31
CA GLY A 153 4.00 15.83 27.06
C GLY A 153 5.49 15.81 26.67
N PRO A 154 6.34 15.14 27.52
CA PRO A 154 7.75 14.97 27.22
C PRO A 154 7.95 14.26 25.88
N ALA A 155 9.04 14.61 25.19
CA ALA A 155 9.43 13.92 23.97
C ALA A 155 9.91 12.50 24.28
N PRO A 156 9.52 11.47 23.54
CA PRO A 156 10.13 10.16 23.65
C PRO A 156 11.60 10.22 23.20
N GLN A 157 12.39 9.23 23.60
CA GLN A 157 13.71 9.06 23.03
C GLN A 157 13.61 8.91 21.51
N THR A 158 14.35 9.73 20.78
CA THR A 158 14.36 9.66 19.32
C THR A 158 15.04 8.38 18.86
N VAL A 159 14.32 7.62 18.02
CA VAL A 159 14.84 6.46 17.28
C VAL A 159 14.47 6.65 15.82
N ILE A 160 15.48 6.77 14.97
CA ILE A 160 15.32 6.84 13.52
C ILE A 160 15.87 5.54 12.96
N PRO A 161 15.06 4.71 12.28
CA PRO A 161 15.54 3.46 11.71
C PRO A 161 16.52 3.74 10.57
N ASP A 162 17.54 2.91 10.46
CA ASP A 162 18.40 2.83 9.28
C ASP A 162 17.65 2.00 8.22
N LEU A 163 17.34 2.60 7.08
CA LEU A 163 16.55 1.99 6.02
C LEU A 163 17.37 1.90 4.74
N ASN A 164 17.24 0.78 4.07
CA ASN A 164 17.86 0.59 2.76
C ASN A 164 17.28 1.58 1.74
N SER A 165 18.13 2.19 0.95
CA SER A 165 17.74 3.12 -0.12
C SER A 165 17.04 2.42 -1.29
N ALA A 166 17.27 1.12 -1.45
CA ALA A 166 16.65 0.28 -2.47
C ALA A 166 16.54 -1.17 -1.97
N VAL A 167 15.62 -1.93 -2.55
CA VAL A 167 15.56 -3.38 -2.41
C VAL A 167 16.58 -3.97 -3.39
N ALA A 168 17.47 -4.83 -2.92
CA ALA A 168 18.44 -5.49 -3.79
C ALA A 168 17.75 -6.44 -4.77
N ALA A 169 18.28 -6.58 -5.99
CA ALA A 169 17.69 -7.45 -7.01
C ALA A 169 17.57 -8.90 -6.53
N ASP A 170 18.55 -9.39 -5.76
CA ASP A 170 18.56 -10.74 -5.21
C ASP A 170 17.51 -10.97 -4.11
N ASP A 171 16.94 -9.89 -3.57
CA ASP A 171 15.87 -9.92 -2.58
C ASP A 171 14.46 -9.91 -3.21
N LEU A 172 14.37 -9.78 -4.53
CA LEU A 172 13.09 -9.79 -5.24
C LEU A 172 12.55 -11.22 -5.33
N VAL A 173 11.27 -11.37 -5.04
CA VAL A 173 10.58 -12.66 -5.09
C VAL A 173 9.81 -12.78 -6.39
N VAL A 174 10.10 -13.84 -7.14
CA VAL A 174 9.31 -14.21 -8.32
C VAL A 174 8.24 -15.23 -7.89
N PRO A 175 6.96 -15.03 -8.23
CA PRO A 175 5.90 -15.97 -7.90
C PRO A 175 6.23 -17.39 -8.38
N ARG A 176 5.98 -18.35 -7.49
CA ARG A 176 6.26 -19.77 -7.80
C ARG A 176 5.48 -20.23 -9.03
N GLY A 177 6.17 -20.83 -9.97
CA GLY A 177 5.60 -21.33 -11.22
C GLY A 177 5.59 -20.33 -12.36
N LEU A 178 5.80 -19.04 -12.10
CA LEU A 178 5.86 -18.02 -13.14
C LEU A 178 7.05 -18.28 -14.09
N ASN A 179 6.75 -18.38 -15.37
CA ASN A 179 7.72 -18.65 -16.42
C ASN A 179 7.56 -17.64 -17.57
N PHE A 180 8.52 -16.76 -17.70
CA PHE A 180 8.53 -15.76 -18.77
C PHE A 180 9.02 -16.26 -20.13
N SER A 181 9.49 -17.50 -20.26
CA SER A 181 9.90 -18.05 -21.56
C SER A 181 8.75 -18.18 -22.55
N THR A 182 7.52 -18.23 -22.03
CA THR A 182 6.27 -18.33 -22.80
C THR A 182 5.49 -17.02 -22.81
N TYR A 183 6.06 -15.94 -22.28
CA TYR A 183 5.39 -14.63 -22.23
C TYR A 183 5.27 -14.03 -23.64
N ASP A 184 4.04 -13.85 -24.11
CA ASP A 184 3.74 -13.24 -25.39
C ASP A 184 3.71 -11.71 -25.26
N PHE A 185 4.80 -11.06 -25.57
CA PHE A 185 4.96 -9.60 -25.49
C PHE A 185 4.01 -8.85 -26.43
N ALA A 186 3.72 -9.42 -27.59
CA ALA A 186 2.80 -8.79 -28.55
C ALA A 186 1.36 -8.83 -28.04
N LEU A 187 0.92 -9.98 -27.52
CA LEU A 187 -0.42 -10.11 -26.92
C LEU A 187 -0.56 -9.28 -25.63
N ALA A 188 0.53 -9.14 -24.86
CA ALA A 188 0.55 -8.29 -23.68
C ALA A 188 0.49 -6.79 -24.01
N GLY A 189 0.73 -6.40 -25.27
CA GLY A 189 0.83 -5.00 -25.67
C GLY A 189 2.13 -4.33 -25.22
N GLU A 190 3.19 -5.10 -24.97
CA GLU A 190 4.49 -4.67 -24.47
C GLU A 190 5.59 -4.94 -25.49
N PRO A 191 5.67 -4.17 -26.59
CA PRO A 191 6.59 -4.46 -27.68
C PRO A 191 8.06 -4.21 -27.32
N HIS A 192 8.31 -3.41 -26.26
CA HIS A 192 9.66 -3.02 -25.83
C HIS A 192 10.11 -3.81 -24.62
N ARG A 193 11.38 -4.15 -24.57
CA ARG A 193 12.06 -4.87 -23.48
C ARG A 193 13.06 -3.95 -22.79
N LEU A 194 13.58 -4.37 -21.63
CA LEU A 194 14.53 -3.57 -20.85
C LEU A 194 15.68 -2.97 -21.68
N PHE A 195 16.23 -3.74 -22.61
CA PHE A 195 17.35 -3.30 -23.44
C PHE A 195 16.96 -2.39 -24.63
N ASP A 196 15.66 -2.18 -24.85
CA ASP A 196 15.17 -1.23 -25.86
C ASP A 196 15.11 0.20 -25.31
N TYR A 197 15.32 0.38 -24.00
CA TYR A 197 15.29 1.69 -23.33
C TYR A 197 16.71 2.23 -23.12
N ALA A 198 16.88 3.56 -23.25
CA ALA A 198 18.14 4.25 -23.05
C ALA A 198 18.08 5.17 -21.81
N VAL A 199 19.21 5.29 -21.10
CA VAL A 199 19.32 6.25 -19.99
C VAL A 199 19.13 7.68 -20.52
N GLY A 200 18.20 8.43 -19.91
CA GLY A 200 17.86 9.78 -20.34
C GLY A 200 16.80 9.85 -21.43
N GLU A 201 16.27 8.73 -21.89
CA GLU A 201 15.16 8.69 -22.82
C GLU A 201 13.91 9.31 -22.18
N VAL A 202 13.16 10.06 -22.98
CA VAL A 202 11.89 10.67 -22.59
C VAL A 202 10.77 9.97 -23.34
N ILE A 203 9.83 9.40 -22.61
CA ILE A 203 8.67 8.69 -23.16
C ILE A 203 7.43 9.55 -22.95
N ASP A 204 6.77 9.92 -24.06
CA ASP A 204 5.50 10.62 -24.02
C ASP A 204 4.35 9.61 -23.86
N HIS A 205 3.73 9.60 -22.68
CA HIS A 205 2.53 8.84 -22.41
C HIS A 205 1.32 9.64 -22.89
N VAL A 206 0.90 9.40 -24.12
CA VAL A 206 -0.21 10.15 -24.77
C VAL A 206 -1.57 9.90 -24.14
N ASP A 207 -1.72 8.81 -23.38
CA ASP A 207 -2.96 8.47 -22.69
C ASP A 207 -3.10 9.26 -21.39
N GLY A 208 -4.33 9.61 -21.05
CA GLY A 208 -4.67 10.33 -19.83
C GLY A 208 -6.08 10.03 -19.37
N ILE A 209 -6.40 10.45 -18.14
CA ILE A 209 -7.71 10.28 -17.53
C ILE A 209 -8.12 11.56 -16.80
N THR A 210 -9.40 11.93 -16.90
CA THR A 210 -9.98 12.96 -16.04
C THR A 210 -10.17 12.38 -14.65
N VAL A 211 -9.58 13.02 -13.64
CA VAL A 211 -9.73 12.60 -12.24
C VAL A 211 -10.96 13.25 -11.65
N GLU A 212 -11.91 12.43 -11.21
CA GLU A 212 -13.16 12.86 -10.59
C GLU A 212 -13.12 12.67 -9.06
N GLU A 213 -13.74 13.59 -8.29
CA GLU A 213 -13.83 13.44 -6.83
C GLU A 213 -14.56 12.16 -6.40
N ALA A 214 -15.61 11.78 -7.14
CA ALA A 214 -16.37 10.58 -6.87
C ALA A 214 -15.53 9.30 -7.01
N GLU A 215 -14.64 9.25 -8.00
CA GLU A 215 -13.71 8.14 -8.20
C GLU A 215 -12.66 8.08 -7.10
N HIS A 216 -12.10 9.21 -6.69
CA HIS A 216 -11.19 9.31 -5.55
C HIS A 216 -11.85 8.79 -4.26
N MET A 217 -13.08 9.22 -3.99
CA MET A 217 -13.84 8.77 -2.82
C MET A 217 -14.12 7.26 -2.90
N LEU A 218 -14.53 6.76 -4.06
CA LEU A 218 -14.80 5.33 -4.28
C LEU A 218 -13.53 4.51 -4.09
N ALA A 219 -12.41 4.92 -4.69
CA ALA A 219 -11.12 4.27 -4.53
C ALA A 219 -10.69 4.19 -3.07
N THR A 220 -10.76 5.30 -2.34
CA THR A 220 -10.42 5.34 -0.91
C THR A 220 -11.25 4.36 -0.09
N ARG A 221 -12.55 4.32 -0.32
CA ARG A 221 -13.49 3.44 0.39
C ARG A 221 -13.34 1.98 -0.01
N LEU A 222 -13.02 1.73 -1.29
CA LEU A 222 -12.73 0.38 -1.80
C LEU A 222 -11.62 -0.29 -0.97
N TRP A 223 -10.62 0.48 -0.55
CA TRP A 223 -9.49 -0.03 0.25
C TRP A 223 -9.71 0.05 1.76
N GLN A 224 -10.93 0.34 2.21
CA GLN A 224 -11.26 0.51 3.64
C GLN A 224 -10.41 1.59 4.33
N ASN A 225 -9.87 2.53 3.57
CA ASN A 225 -9.14 3.66 4.11
C ASN A 225 -10.14 4.61 4.79
N THR A 226 -9.95 4.86 6.09
CA THR A 226 -10.86 5.65 6.93
C THR A 226 -10.45 7.11 7.08
N ALA A 227 -9.41 7.57 6.39
CA ALA A 227 -8.96 8.95 6.44
C ALA A 227 -9.97 9.88 5.75
N LYS A 228 -10.77 10.58 6.55
CA LYS A 228 -11.90 11.41 6.09
C LYS A 228 -11.51 12.50 5.10
N VAL A 229 -10.29 12.98 5.14
CA VAL A 229 -9.78 13.98 4.18
C VAL A 229 -9.97 13.57 2.72
N HIS A 230 -10.07 12.26 2.43
CA HIS A 230 -10.24 11.74 1.09
C HIS A 230 -11.70 11.60 0.63
N PHE A 231 -12.69 11.65 1.54
CA PHE A 231 -14.08 11.38 1.18
C PHE A 231 -15.14 12.16 1.96
N ASP A 232 -14.72 13.06 2.87
CA ASP A 232 -15.63 13.88 3.67
C ASP A 232 -15.24 15.36 3.53
N ALA A 233 -15.97 16.10 2.72
CA ALA A 233 -15.72 17.51 2.45
C ALA A 233 -15.79 18.39 3.73
N THR A 234 -16.54 17.96 4.75
CA THR A 234 -16.65 18.71 6.02
C THR A 234 -15.39 18.60 6.88
N ASN A 235 -14.49 17.65 6.57
CA ASN A 235 -13.22 17.45 7.26
C ASN A 235 -12.01 17.96 6.47
N ARG A 236 -12.22 18.62 5.33
CA ARG A 236 -11.14 19.22 4.55
C ARG A 236 -10.82 20.61 5.12
N PRO A 237 -9.54 20.93 5.36
CA PRO A 237 -9.14 22.32 5.57
C PRO A 237 -9.50 23.16 4.34
N ASP A 238 -9.91 24.40 4.55
CA ASP A 238 -10.20 25.32 3.46
C ASP A 238 -9.04 25.36 2.46
N GLY A 239 -9.33 25.15 1.19
CA GLY A 239 -8.37 25.24 0.09
C GLY A 239 -7.53 23.98 -0.18
N LYS A 240 -7.94 22.80 0.30
CA LYS A 240 -7.31 21.51 -0.06
C LYS A 240 -8.31 20.55 -0.70
#